data_0a6a9e3923d3b327909b9a32d097feb5
#
_entry.id   0a6a9e3923d3b327909b9a32d097feb5
#
_cell.length_a   1.000
_cell.length_b   1.000
_cell.length_c   1.000
_cell.angle_alpha   90.00
_cell.angle_beta   90.00
_cell.angle_gamma   90.00
#
_symmetry.space_group_name_H-M   'P 1'
#
loop_
_entity.id
_entity.type
_entity.pdbx_description
1 polymer ?
#
loop_
_entity_poly.entity_id
_entity_poly.type
_entity_poly.pdbx_seq_one_letter_code
_entity_poly.pdbx_strand_id
1 'polypeptide(L)'
;MGTLVLSEVLANADKYDEYLDVYVADDRDPVPESEVELVDYEGPHTPKPPGKRCLLGIDDIRIVLDTWSKWRGGRTPSDAERCEAVAFYAKYDSYLPVE
;
A
#
# COMPACT_ATOMS: atom_id res chain seq x y z
N MET A 1 -22.37 -2.57 3.68
CA MET A 1 -21.20 -2.58 2.81
C MET A 1 -19.95 -2.88 3.61
N GLY A 2 -19.10 -3.72 3.08
CA GLY A 2 -17.87 -4.06 3.77
C GLY A 2 -16.85 -2.93 3.73
N THR A 3 -16.02 -2.89 4.76
CA THR A 3 -14.87 -1.98 4.82
C THR A 3 -13.72 -2.59 4.04
N LEU A 4 -12.99 -1.77 3.28
CA LEU A 4 -11.78 -2.22 2.61
C LEU A 4 -10.67 -2.39 3.66
N VAL A 5 -9.94 -3.49 3.56
CA VAL A 5 -8.77 -3.73 4.41
C VAL A 5 -7.51 -3.75 3.56
N LEU A 6 -6.39 -3.39 4.18
CA LEU A 6 -5.12 -3.23 3.48
C LEU A 6 -4.70 -4.50 2.74
N SER A 7 -4.83 -5.67 3.36
CA SER A 7 -4.44 -6.92 2.72
C SER A 7 -5.15 -7.17 1.40
N GLU A 8 -6.45 -6.85 1.31
CA GLU A 8 -7.21 -6.99 0.07
C GLU A 8 -6.71 -6.06 -1.01
N VAL A 9 -6.46 -4.81 -0.65
CA VAL A 9 -5.97 -3.81 -1.61
C VAL A 9 -4.61 -4.21 -2.15
N LEU A 10 -3.70 -4.65 -1.28
CA LEU A 10 -2.36 -5.05 -1.71
C LEU A 10 -2.39 -6.31 -2.57
N ALA A 11 -3.24 -7.28 -2.24
CA ALA A 11 -3.36 -8.52 -3.02
C ALA A 11 -3.95 -8.26 -4.41
N ASN A 12 -4.71 -7.18 -4.58
CA ASN A 12 -5.40 -6.86 -5.82
C ASN A 12 -4.96 -5.51 -6.40
N ALA A 13 -3.74 -5.07 -6.08
CA ALA A 13 -3.25 -3.76 -6.51
C ALA A 13 -3.27 -3.57 -8.03
N ASP A 14 -3.11 -4.67 -8.79
CA ASP A 14 -3.14 -4.65 -10.26
C ASP A 14 -4.56 -4.43 -10.83
N LYS A 15 -5.59 -4.52 -9.99
CA LYS A 15 -6.99 -4.36 -10.40
C LYS A 15 -7.54 -2.96 -10.11
N TYR A 16 -6.81 -2.15 -9.36
CA TYR A 16 -7.22 -0.79 -9.03
C TYR A 16 -6.57 0.21 -9.97
N ASP A 17 -7.23 1.36 -10.12
CA ASP A 17 -6.70 2.46 -10.92
C ASP A 17 -5.39 2.97 -10.33
N GLU A 18 -4.38 3.16 -11.18
CA GLU A 18 -3.04 3.59 -10.75
C GLU A 18 -3.03 4.99 -10.11
N TYR A 19 -4.07 5.80 -10.36
CA TYR A 19 -4.15 7.14 -9.79
C TYR A 19 -4.77 7.18 -8.39
N LEU A 20 -5.19 6.02 -7.86
CA LEU A 20 -5.72 5.97 -6.50
C LEU A 20 -4.60 5.98 -5.48
N ASP A 21 -4.80 6.73 -4.40
CA ASP A 21 -3.92 6.73 -3.23
C ASP A 21 -4.58 5.94 -2.10
N VAL A 22 -3.77 5.18 -1.37
CA VAL A 22 -4.23 4.38 -0.24
C VAL A 22 -3.99 5.16 1.05
N TYR A 23 -5.07 5.42 1.79
CA TYR A 23 -5.01 6.14 3.07
C TYR A 23 -5.24 5.17 4.22
N VAL A 24 -4.43 5.32 5.27
CA VAL A 24 -4.49 4.50 6.49
C VAL A 24 -4.60 5.42 7.70
N ALA A 25 -4.99 4.86 8.85
CA ALA A 25 -5.06 5.63 10.09
C ALA A 25 -3.68 6.23 10.41
N ASP A 26 -3.65 7.51 10.83
CA ASP A 26 -2.39 8.21 11.06
C ASP A 26 -1.83 8.01 12.46
N ASP A 27 -2.59 7.36 13.36
CA ASP A 27 -2.22 7.15 14.76
C ASP A 27 -1.61 5.77 15.04
N ARG A 28 -1.40 4.95 14.02
CA ARG A 28 -0.86 3.59 14.18
C ARG A 28 -0.15 3.13 12.92
N ASP A 29 0.72 2.13 13.09
CA ASP A 29 1.39 1.50 11.95
C ASP A 29 0.42 0.62 11.18
N PRO A 30 0.55 0.55 9.83
CA PRO A 30 -0.31 -0.30 9.04
C PRO A 30 -0.05 -1.79 9.29
N VAL A 31 -1.14 -2.55 9.36
CA VAL A 31 -1.11 -4.01 9.46
C VAL A 31 -2.05 -4.57 8.38
N PRO A 32 -1.99 -5.88 8.07
CA PRO A 32 -2.86 -6.42 7.01
C PRO A 32 -4.35 -6.18 7.22
N GLU A 33 -4.79 -6.14 8.46
CA GLU A 33 -6.19 -5.92 8.83
C GLU A 33 -6.59 -4.44 8.91
N SER A 34 -5.66 -3.51 8.67
CA SER A 34 -5.95 -2.07 8.73
C SER A 34 -7.05 -1.70 7.76
N GLU A 35 -8.00 -0.92 8.22
CA GLU A 35 -9.01 -0.32 7.35
C GLU A 35 -8.35 0.76 6.50
N VAL A 36 -8.68 0.78 5.22
CA VAL A 36 -8.11 1.73 4.27
C VAL A 36 -9.20 2.44 3.50
N GLU A 37 -8.85 3.61 2.98
CA GLU A 37 -9.70 4.37 2.08
C GLU A 37 -8.92 4.67 0.81
N LEU A 38 -9.56 4.48 -0.34
CA LEU A 38 -8.96 4.79 -1.64
C LEU A 38 -9.46 6.17 -2.08
N VAL A 39 -8.53 7.04 -2.44
CA VAL A 39 -8.84 8.42 -2.83
C VAL A 39 -8.19 8.70 -4.18
N ASP A 40 -8.99 9.22 -5.13
CA ASP A 40 -8.47 9.66 -6.42
C ASP A 40 -7.56 10.87 -6.22
N TYR A 41 -6.33 10.79 -6.74
CA TYR A 41 -5.43 11.93 -6.72
C TYR A 41 -5.87 12.95 -7.78
N GLU A 42 -6.25 14.12 -7.32
CA GLU A 42 -6.73 15.20 -8.19
C GLU A 42 -5.77 16.39 -8.22
N GLY A 43 -4.53 16.19 -7.75
CA GLY A 43 -3.54 17.23 -7.69
C GLY A 43 -3.24 17.66 -6.26
N PRO A 44 -2.46 18.76 -6.06
CA PRO A 44 -2.02 19.16 -4.72
C PRO A 44 -3.14 19.56 -3.76
N HIS A 45 -4.34 19.77 -4.28
CA HIS A 45 -5.50 20.16 -3.46
C HIS A 45 -6.46 19.00 -3.18
N THR A 46 -6.06 17.77 -3.44
CA THR A 46 -6.88 16.58 -3.14
C THR A 46 -7.22 16.56 -1.65
N PRO A 47 -8.53 16.51 -1.29
CA PRO A 47 -8.91 16.45 0.12
C PRO A 47 -8.42 15.15 0.78
N LYS A 48 -7.89 15.27 1.99
CA LYS A 48 -7.43 14.11 2.76
C LYS A 48 -8.51 13.68 3.74
N PRO A 49 -8.78 12.36 3.85
CA PRO A 49 -9.72 11.87 4.86
C PRO A 49 -9.25 12.24 6.28
N PRO A 50 -10.15 12.71 7.15
CA PRO A 50 -9.78 13.07 8.51
C PRO A 50 -9.21 11.88 9.29
N GLY A 51 -8.16 12.12 10.06
CA GLY A 51 -7.52 11.09 10.89
C GLY A 51 -6.75 10.03 10.11
N LYS A 52 -6.49 10.28 8.83
CA LYS A 52 -5.77 9.35 7.95
C LYS A 52 -4.61 10.04 7.26
N ARG A 53 -3.63 9.21 6.86
CA ARG A 53 -2.49 9.67 6.08
C ARG A 53 -2.35 8.82 4.83
N CYS A 54 -1.77 9.38 3.79
CA CYS A 54 -1.47 8.61 2.58
C CYS A 54 -0.34 7.63 2.87
N LEU A 55 -0.60 6.35 2.63
CA LEU A 55 0.43 5.32 2.74
C LEU A 55 1.29 5.33 1.47
N LEU A 56 0.70 5.01 0.34
CA LEU A 56 1.32 5.04 -0.99
C LEU A 56 0.22 5.10 -2.04
N GLY A 57 0.57 5.55 -3.24
CA GLY A 57 -0.30 5.41 -4.40
C GLY A 57 -0.28 3.97 -4.92
N ILE A 58 -1.32 3.57 -5.63
CA ILE A 58 -1.43 2.22 -6.19
C ILE A 58 -0.29 1.92 -7.15
N ASP A 59 0.14 2.90 -7.95
CA ASP A 59 1.26 2.74 -8.88
C ASP A 59 2.55 2.37 -8.14
N ASP A 60 2.85 3.05 -7.04
CA ASP A 60 4.03 2.75 -6.22
C ASP A 60 3.91 1.39 -5.55
N ILE A 61 2.71 1.03 -5.07
CA ILE A 61 2.47 -0.28 -4.47
C ILE A 61 2.78 -1.39 -5.46
N ARG A 62 2.34 -1.26 -6.72
CA ARG A 62 2.63 -2.25 -7.77
C ARG A 62 4.14 -2.44 -7.96
N ILE A 63 4.89 -1.34 -8.01
CA ILE A 63 6.34 -1.38 -8.20
C ILE A 63 7.01 -2.04 -6.99
N VAL A 64 6.60 -1.69 -5.78
CA VAL A 64 7.15 -2.25 -4.54
C VAL A 64 6.95 -3.77 -4.50
N LEU A 65 5.75 -4.23 -4.80
CA LEU A 65 5.42 -5.67 -4.76
C LEU A 65 6.12 -6.44 -5.86
N ASP A 66 6.23 -5.87 -7.06
CA ASP A 66 6.95 -6.49 -8.17
C ASP A 66 8.45 -6.61 -7.85
N THR A 67 9.04 -5.57 -7.29
CA THR A 67 10.45 -5.56 -6.89
C THR A 67 10.72 -6.59 -5.80
N TRP A 68 9.81 -6.68 -4.81
CA TRP A 68 9.92 -7.66 -3.73
C TRP A 68 10.01 -9.08 -4.30
N SER A 69 9.12 -9.39 -5.23
CA SER A 69 9.07 -10.70 -5.88
C SER A 69 10.32 -10.98 -6.70
N LYS A 70 10.76 -10.03 -7.51
CA LYS A 70 11.95 -10.18 -8.37
C LYS A 70 13.20 -10.45 -7.56
N TRP A 71 13.36 -9.76 -6.44
CA TRP A 71 14.53 -9.94 -5.59
C TRP A 71 14.52 -11.27 -4.83
N ARG A 72 13.41 -12.00 -4.86
CA ARG A 72 13.23 -13.28 -4.15
C ARG A 72 12.91 -14.42 -5.10
N GLY A 73 13.44 -14.33 -6.33
CA GLY A 73 13.31 -15.40 -7.32
C GLY A 73 11.91 -15.61 -7.87
N GLY A 74 11.08 -14.57 -7.87
CA GLY A 74 9.71 -14.66 -8.37
C GLY A 74 8.70 -15.20 -7.36
N ARG A 75 9.07 -15.26 -6.08
CA ARG A 75 8.19 -15.78 -5.02
C ARG A 75 6.97 -14.87 -4.84
N THR A 76 5.80 -15.48 -4.64
CA THR A 76 4.58 -14.74 -4.32
C THR A 76 4.55 -14.36 -2.85
N PRO A 77 4.40 -13.06 -2.50
CA PRO A 77 4.36 -12.67 -1.09
C PRO A 77 3.04 -13.05 -0.42
N SER A 78 3.11 -13.32 0.88
CA SER A 78 1.93 -13.47 1.72
C SER A 78 1.34 -12.08 2.04
N ASP A 79 0.15 -12.05 2.65
CA ASP A 79 -0.47 -10.79 3.07
C ASP A 79 0.43 -10.01 4.03
N ALA A 80 1.05 -10.71 4.99
CA ALA A 80 1.97 -10.06 5.94
C ALA A 80 3.21 -9.51 5.24
N GLU A 81 3.76 -10.24 4.27
CA GLU A 81 4.93 -9.81 3.51
C GLU A 81 4.63 -8.62 2.61
N ARG A 82 3.45 -8.59 1.99
CA ARG A 82 3.03 -7.42 1.19
C ARG A 82 2.93 -6.17 2.06
N CYS A 83 2.29 -6.31 3.21
CA CYS A 83 2.12 -5.19 4.15
C CYS A 83 3.47 -4.68 4.64
N GLU A 84 4.38 -5.58 5.01
CA GLU A 84 5.72 -5.22 5.47
C GLU A 84 6.50 -4.46 4.39
N ALA A 85 6.48 -4.96 3.16
CA ALA A 85 7.21 -4.36 2.05
C ALA A 85 6.69 -2.94 1.75
N VAL A 86 5.38 -2.78 1.70
CA VAL A 86 4.74 -1.49 1.40
C VAL A 86 4.97 -0.49 2.54
N ALA A 87 4.79 -0.93 3.79
CA ALA A 87 5.02 -0.07 4.95
C ALA A 87 6.48 0.39 5.04
N PHE A 88 7.42 -0.52 4.73
CA PHE A 88 8.84 -0.19 4.72
C PHE A 88 9.16 0.87 3.67
N TYR A 89 8.65 0.69 2.45
CA TYR A 89 8.88 1.67 1.38
C TYR A 89 8.28 3.02 1.74
N ALA A 90 7.07 3.03 2.29
CA ALA A 90 6.40 4.27 2.67
C ALA A 90 7.17 5.04 3.73
N LYS A 91 7.87 4.33 4.62
CA LYS A 91 8.61 4.94 5.72
C LYS A 91 10.01 5.38 5.33
N TYR A 92 10.70 4.57 4.52
CA TYR A 92 12.14 4.77 4.24
C TYR A 92 12.45 5.17 2.80
N ASP A 93 11.45 5.19 1.93
CA ASP A 93 11.63 5.48 0.50
C ASP A 93 12.67 4.54 -0.14
N SER A 94 12.68 3.31 0.31
CA SER A 94 13.60 2.25 -0.14
C SER A 94 12.90 0.90 -0.11
N TYR A 95 13.34 -0.01 -0.98
CA TYR A 95 12.81 -1.36 -1.02
C TYR A 95 13.33 -2.19 0.16
N LEU A 96 12.44 -3.04 0.71
CA LEU A 96 12.78 -3.93 1.81
C LEU A 96 13.91 -4.88 1.37
N PRO A 97 15.05 -4.89 2.06
CA PRO A 97 16.17 -5.76 1.67
C PRO A 97 15.87 -7.24 1.81
N VAL A 98 16.52 -8.03 0.99
CA VAL A 98 16.51 -9.50 1.14
C VAL A 98 17.49 -9.88 2.24
N GLU A 99 17.03 -10.71 3.16
CA GLU A 99 17.89 -11.23 4.23
C GLU A 99 18.71 -12.41 3.78
#